data_a1b9184668a3eb659996287b23c82ea2
#
_entry.id   a1b9184668a3eb659996287b23c82ea2
#
_cell.length_a   1.000
_cell.length_b   1.000
_cell.length_c   1.000
_cell.angle_alpha   90.00
_cell.angle_beta   90.00
_cell.angle_gamma   90.00
#
_symmetry.space_group_name_H-M   'P 1'
#
loop_
_entity.id
_entity.type
_entity.pdbx_description
1 polymer ?
#
loop_
_entity_poly.entity_id
_entity_poly.type
_entity_poly.pdbx_seq_one_letter_code
_entity_poly.pdbx_strand_id
1 'polypeptide(L)'
;SDPLYIVDGVVISAATSNVTNTNVSAGAAEPGTNRMADLNPNDIESVEIINGAAAAAIYGSRASNGVVLITTKKGKSGKPQITLSSGLNVNQLREKVYINLRGEQFGSATQRLYPIAGTNPTTGGLTVGANFSTDKVPVTRYDYQDEIFDTGMGTDQHLAIKGGNESSNYYAAMNYTFNEGIVRNTDFRRYGARL
;
A
#
# COMPACT_ATOMS: atom_id res chain seq x y z
N SER A 1 19.91 -1.87 1.47
CA SER A 1 19.86 -2.84 2.58
C SER A 1 19.10 -2.19 3.75
N ASP A 2 18.21 -2.96 4.35
CA ASP A 2 17.28 -2.48 5.34
C ASP A 2 17.92 -2.43 6.74
N PRO A 3 17.49 -1.54 7.64
CA PRO A 3 17.92 -1.55 9.03
C PRO A 3 17.41 -2.80 9.76
N LEU A 4 18.04 -3.14 10.87
CA LEU A 4 17.58 -4.19 11.74
C LEU A 4 16.45 -3.67 12.64
N TYR A 5 15.32 -4.36 12.69
CA TYR A 5 14.20 -4.02 13.56
C TYR A 5 14.20 -4.86 14.81
N ILE A 6 14.08 -4.21 15.96
CA ILE A 6 14.01 -4.86 17.26
C ILE A 6 12.77 -4.35 17.99
N VAL A 7 11.86 -5.26 18.32
CA VAL A 7 10.64 -4.94 19.08
C VAL A 7 10.72 -5.61 20.44
N ASP A 8 10.69 -4.83 21.50
CA ASP A 8 10.82 -5.27 22.89
C ASP A 8 12.02 -6.22 23.13
N GLY A 9 13.13 -5.98 22.44
CA GLY A 9 14.35 -6.80 22.53
C GLY A 9 14.38 -8.01 21.58
N VAL A 10 13.33 -8.27 20.84
CA VAL A 10 13.27 -9.37 19.87
C VAL A 10 13.54 -8.84 18.46
N VAL A 11 14.50 -9.46 17.78
CA VAL A 11 14.81 -9.12 16.38
C VAL A 11 13.70 -9.60 15.47
N ILE A 12 13.09 -8.67 14.73
CA ILE A 12 12.08 -8.96 13.74
C ILE A 12 12.70 -8.80 12.34
N SER A 13 12.53 -9.80 11.49
CA SER A 13 12.92 -9.69 10.10
C SER A 13 11.92 -8.80 9.37
N ALA A 14 12.41 -7.67 8.85
CA ALA A 14 11.66 -6.83 7.91
C ALA A 14 11.74 -7.36 6.47
N ALA A 15 12.44 -8.50 6.27
CA ALA A 15 12.50 -9.12 4.97
C ALA A 15 11.09 -9.45 4.50
N THR A 16 10.70 -8.88 3.39
CA THR A 16 9.52 -9.25 2.63
C THR A 16 9.67 -10.70 2.21
N SER A 17 8.99 -11.61 2.92
CA SER A 17 8.96 -12.99 2.50
C SER A 17 7.91 -13.14 1.42
N ASN A 18 8.35 -13.38 0.18
CA ASN A 18 7.47 -13.86 -0.88
C ASN A 18 7.06 -15.29 -0.54
N VAL A 19 5.97 -15.45 0.19
CA VAL A 19 5.46 -16.76 0.61
C VAL A 19 4.77 -17.48 -0.56
N THR A 20 4.45 -16.77 -1.62
CA THR A 20 3.82 -17.34 -2.81
C THR A 20 4.82 -17.44 -3.95
N ASN A 21 5.75 -18.40 -3.82
CA ASN A 21 6.52 -18.84 -4.98
C ASN A 21 5.70 -19.88 -5.78
N THR A 22 4.48 -19.53 -6.13
CA THR A 22 3.73 -20.23 -7.17
C THR A 22 4.18 -19.64 -8.50
N ASN A 23 4.77 -20.47 -9.36
CA ASN A 23 5.20 -20.19 -10.72
C ASN A 23 4.14 -19.39 -11.52
N VAL A 24 3.99 -18.12 -11.25
CA VAL A 24 3.31 -17.18 -12.13
C VAL A 24 4.38 -16.42 -12.85
N SER A 25 4.36 -16.51 -14.14
CA SER A 25 5.29 -15.96 -15.14
C SER A 25 5.99 -14.68 -14.68
N ALA A 26 7.30 -14.68 -14.90
CA ALA A 26 8.20 -13.56 -14.68
C ALA A 26 7.57 -12.22 -15.05
N GLY A 27 7.28 -11.37 -14.06
CA GLY A 27 6.84 -10.00 -14.30
C GLY A 27 6.02 -9.32 -13.20
N ALA A 28 5.32 -10.05 -12.36
CA ALA A 28 4.62 -9.47 -11.22
C ALA A 28 5.44 -9.70 -9.94
N ALA A 29 6.19 -8.70 -9.52
CA ALA A 29 6.71 -8.66 -8.17
C ALA A 29 5.49 -8.51 -7.23
N GLU A 30 5.02 -9.61 -6.68
CA GLU A 30 4.04 -9.57 -5.61
C GLU A 30 4.63 -8.76 -4.45
N PRO A 31 3.91 -7.75 -3.94
CA PRO A 31 4.37 -7.01 -2.77
C PRO A 31 4.42 -8.00 -1.59
N GLY A 32 5.63 -8.36 -1.20
CA GLY A 32 5.81 -9.23 -0.06
C GLY A 32 5.25 -8.61 1.22
N THR A 33 4.65 -9.42 2.06
CA THR A 33 4.11 -8.98 3.35
C THR A 33 5.24 -8.66 4.33
N ASN A 34 5.28 -7.43 4.82
CA ASN A 34 6.21 -7.01 5.86
C ASN A 34 5.57 -7.25 7.24
N ARG A 35 6.22 -8.01 8.10
CA ARG A 35 5.75 -8.27 9.47
C ARG A 35 5.64 -7.02 10.34
N MET A 36 6.29 -5.94 9.96
CA MET A 36 6.12 -4.65 10.63
C MET A 36 4.70 -4.08 10.45
N ALA A 37 3.98 -4.49 9.41
CA ALA A 37 2.58 -4.11 9.21
C ALA A 37 1.63 -4.72 10.26
N ASP A 38 2.05 -5.78 10.94
CA ASP A 38 1.26 -6.41 12.00
C ASP A 38 1.30 -5.61 13.31
N LEU A 39 2.32 -4.75 13.48
CA LEU A 39 2.45 -3.93 14.67
C LEU A 39 1.49 -2.73 14.60
N ASN A 40 0.63 -2.59 15.64
CA ASN A 40 -0.25 -1.43 15.71
C ASN A 40 0.52 -0.20 16.24
N PRO A 41 0.55 0.91 15.50
CA PRO A 41 1.20 2.15 15.97
C PRO A 41 0.67 2.65 17.32
N ASN A 42 -0.61 2.39 17.62
CA ASN A 42 -1.22 2.79 18.89
C ASN A 42 -0.66 2.03 20.11
N ASP A 43 0.00 0.88 19.90
CA ASP A 43 0.64 0.10 20.95
C ASP A 43 2.12 0.45 21.13
N ILE A 44 2.67 1.36 20.34
CA ILE A 44 4.06 1.79 20.45
C ILE A 44 4.19 2.87 21.53
N GLU A 45 5.16 2.71 22.43
CA GLU A 45 5.54 3.72 23.42
C GLU A 45 6.64 4.63 22.90
N SER A 46 7.70 4.06 22.30
CA SER A 46 8.81 4.82 21.71
C SER A 46 9.43 4.11 20.52
N VAL A 47 10.03 4.89 19.64
CA VAL A 47 10.85 4.40 18.52
C VAL A 47 12.18 5.12 18.60
N GLU A 48 13.27 4.35 18.70
CA GLU A 48 14.63 4.87 18.75
C GLU A 48 15.42 4.35 17.55
N ILE A 49 16.21 5.22 16.93
CA ILE A 49 17.06 4.86 15.80
C ILE A 49 18.51 4.95 16.21
N ILE A 50 19.24 3.83 16.10
CA ILE A 50 20.66 3.75 16.41
C ILE A 50 21.43 3.68 15.10
N ASN A 51 22.38 4.58 14.91
CA ASN A 51 23.20 4.64 13.70
C ASN A 51 24.09 3.40 13.56
N GLY A 52 24.40 3.03 12.29
CA GLY A 52 25.04 1.78 11.95
C GLY A 52 26.32 1.43 12.71
N ALA A 53 27.23 2.37 12.93
CA ALA A 53 28.48 2.11 13.63
C ALA A 53 28.24 1.73 15.12
N ALA A 54 27.39 2.49 15.82
CA ALA A 54 27.02 2.21 17.21
C ALA A 54 26.14 0.95 17.30
N ALA A 55 25.23 0.77 16.35
CA ALA A 55 24.36 -0.39 16.25
C ALA A 55 25.16 -1.69 16.04
N ALA A 56 26.15 -1.66 15.13
CA ALA A 56 27.00 -2.82 14.85
C ALA A 56 27.83 -3.26 16.06
N ALA A 57 28.25 -2.31 16.89
CA ALA A 57 28.98 -2.62 18.12
C ALA A 57 28.13 -3.38 19.17
N ILE A 58 26.82 -3.12 19.20
CA ILE A 58 25.89 -3.72 20.17
C ILE A 58 25.23 -4.99 19.61
N TYR A 59 24.77 -4.94 18.35
CA TYR A 59 23.92 -5.97 17.73
C TYR A 59 24.63 -6.78 16.63
N GLY A 60 25.93 -6.51 16.42
CA GLY A 60 26.77 -7.22 15.46
C GLY A 60 26.59 -6.75 14.00
N SER A 61 27.20 -7.49 13.08
CA SER A 61 27.31 -7.11 11.64
C SER A 61 25.96 -6.92 10.94
N ARG A 62 24.90 -7.58 11.39
CA ARG A 62 23.56 -7.41 10.83
C ARG A 62 22.96 -6.02 11.05
N ALA A 63 23.51 -5.28 12.04
CA ALA A 63 23.10 -3.94 12.38
C ALA A 63 23.93 -2.84 11.70
N SER A 64 24.77 -3.19 10.72
CA SER A 64 25.65 -2.25 10.02
C SER A 64 24.90 -1.12 9.31
N ASN A 65 23.65 -1.33 8.95
CA ASN A 65 22.75 -0.32 8.32
C ASN A 65 21.91 0.45 9.35
N GLY A 66 22.17 0.26 10.64
CA GLY A 66 21.40 0.83 11.74
C GLY A 66 20.39 -0.14 12.33
N VAL A 67 19.86 0.27 13.47
CA VAL A 67 18.82 -0.45 14.21
C VAL A 67 17.66 0.49 14.49
N VAL A 68 16.45 0.00 14.28
CA VAL A 68 15.21 0.63 14.74
C VAL A 68 14.72 -0.16 15.95
N LEU A 69 14.83 0.45 17.12
CA LEU A 69 14.38 -0.12 18.38
C LEU A 69 12.96 0.38 18.66
N ILE A 70 12.02 -0.53 18.75
CA ILE A 70 10.62 -0.24 19.03
C ILE A 70 10.27 -0.78 20.40
N THR A 71 9.88 0.11 21.28
CA THR A 71 9.39 -0.25 22.62
C THR A 71 7.88 -0.13 22.62
N THR A 72 7.21 -1.17 23.06
CA THR A 72 5.76 -1.19 23.12
C THR A 72 5.26 -0.80 24.50
N LYS A 73 4.02 -0.27 24.56
CA LYS A 73 3.36 0.11 25.81
C LYS A 73 3.24 -1.06 26.76
N LYS A 74 3.57 -0.83 28.02
CA LYS A 74 3.50 -1.80 29.12
C LYS A 74 2.59 -1.29 30.23
N GLY A 75 2.15 -2.19 31.10
CA GLY A 75 1.46 -1.84 32.33
C GLY A 75 2.34 -0.97 33.22
N LYS A 76 1.75 -0.01 33.89
CA LYS A 76 2.42 0.84 34.89
C LYS A 76 1.64 0.76 36.20
N SER A 77 2.36 0.81 37.31
CA SER A 77 1.74 0.89 38.64
C SER A 77 0.84 2.11 38.73
N GLY A 78 -0.34 1.94 39.26
CA GLY A 78 -1.34 3.00 39.40
C GLY A 78 -2.77 2.53 39.17
N LYS A 79 -3.70 3.48 39.24
CA LYS A 79 -5.11 3.20 38.99
C LYS A 79 -5.33 2.72 37.55
N PRO A 80 -6.29 1.81 37.33
CA PRO A 80 -6.67 1.39 35.99
C PRO A 80 -6.98 2.59 35.07
N GLN A 81 -6.38 2.63 33.90
CA GLN A 81 -6.64 3.62 32.87
C GLN A 81 -7.15 2.91 31.63
N ILE A 82 -8.31 3.35 31.16
CA ILE A 82 -8.91 2.85 29.92
C ILE A 82 -8.74 3.94 28.86
N THR A 83 -8.21 3.56 27.73
CA THR A 83 -8.03 4.43 26.56
C THR A 83 -8.84 3.87 25.41
N LEU A 84 -9.74 4.67 24.86
CA LEU A 84 -10.46 4.36 23.63
C LEU A 84 -10.02 5.37 22.56
N SER A 85 -9.56 4.88 21.43
CA SER A 85 -9.26 5.70 20.27
C SER A 85 -10.08 5.19 19.10
N SER A 86 -10.77 6.11 18.42
CA SER A 86 -11.60 5.81 17.26
C SER A 86 -11.26 6.80 16.15
N GLY A 87 -10.93 6.26 14.99
CA GLY A 87 -10.63 7.02 13.78
C GLY A 87 -11.54 6.62 12.63
N LEU A 88 -11.89 7.59 11.80
CA LEU A 88 -12.59 7.39 10.54
C LEU A 88 -11.73 8.02 9.44
N ASN A 89 -11.61 7.33 8.32
CA ASN A 89 -10.91 7.84 7.15
C ASN A 89 -11.75 7.63 5.89
N VAL A 90 -11.55 8.52 4.94
CA VAL A 90 -12.19 8.45 3.63
C VAL A 90 -11.08 8.49 2.58
N ASN A 91 -11.08 7.50 1.70
CA ASN A 91 -10.12 7.35 0.63
C ASN A 91 -10.79 7.74 -0.68
N GLN A 92 -10.27 8.74 -1.36
CA GLN A 92 -10.79 9.21 -2.64
C GLN A 92 -9.68 9.31 -3.66
N LEU A 93 -10.00 9.03 -4.91
CA LEU A 93 -9.10 9.33 -6.01
C LEU A 93 -8.93 10.85 -6.10
N ARG A 94 -7.70 11.31 -6.00
CA ARG A 94 -7.38 12.74 -6.04
C ARG A 94 -7.75 13.37 -7.38
N GLU A 95 -7.41 12.69 -8.47
CA GLU A 95 -7.63 13.17 -9.83
C GLU A 95 -7.63 11.99 -10.79
N LYS A 96 -8.58 12.01 -11.75
CA LYS A 96 -8.61 11.04 -12.83
C LYS A 96 -7.60 11.38 -13.89
N VAL A 97 -7.04 10.36 -14.53
CA VAL A 97 -6.20 10.56 -15.72
C VAL A 97 -7.07 11.05 -16.87
N TYR A 98 -6.66 12.17 -17.47
CA TYR A 98 -7.36 12.68 -18.63
C TYR A 98 -7.28 11.69 -19.79
N ILE A 99 -8.43 11.24 -20.27
CA ILE A 99 -8.56 10.39 -21.45
C ILE A 99 -9.37 11.10 -22.52
N ASN A 100 -9.10 10.77 -23.77
CA ASN A 100 -9.84 11.35 -24.89
C ASN A 100 -11.22 10.67 -25.02
N LEU A 101 -12.27 11.33 -24.55
CA LEU A 101 -13.66 10.89 -24.61
C LEU A 101 -14.42 11.47 -25.81
N ARG A 102 -13.73 12.09 -26.77
CA ARG A 102 -14.43 12.59 -27.98
C ARG A 102 -15.10 11.45 -28.71
N GLY A 103 -16.39 11.60 -28.96
CA GLY A 103 -17.21 10.62 -29.67
C GLY A 103 -16.91 10.53 -31.19
N GLU A 104 -15.89 11.22 -31.66
CA GLU A 104 -15.49 11.23 -33.08
C GLU A 104 -13.97 10.98 -33.17
N GLN A 105 -13.58 10.26 -34.20
CA GLN A 105 -12.19 10.09 -34.59
C GLN A 105 -12.02 10.32 -36.08
N PHE A 106 -10.84 10.73 -36.52
CA PHE A 106 -10.50 10.80 -37.93
C PHE A 106 -10.26 9.39 -38.48
N GLY A 107 -10.79 9.10 -39.65
CA GLY A 107 -10.61 7.84 -40.33
C GLY A 107 -11.90 7.35 -41.03
N SER A 108 -11.77 6.31 -41.80
CA SER A 108 -12.97 5.63 -42.39
C SER A 108 -13.42 4.49 -41.47
N ALA A 109 -14.69 4.10 -41.52
CA ALA A 109 -15.27 3.00 -40.75
C ALA A 109 -14.56 1.66 -41.00
N THR A 110 -13.87 1.50 -42.11
CA THR A 110 -13.14 0.28 -42.50
C THR A 110 -11.66 0.34 -42.25
N GLN A 111 -11.11 1.52 -41.98
CA GLN A 111 -9.68 1.69 -41.68
C GLN A 111 -9.50 2.20 -40.25
N ARG A 112 -9.12 1.32 -39.38
CA ARG A 112 -8.58 1.70 -38.04
C ARG A 112 -7.22 2.32 -38.27
N LEU A 113 -7.19 3.60 -38.58
CA LEU A 113 -5.92 4.29 -38.81
C LEU A 113 -5.32 4.72 -37.47
N TYR A 114 -4.33 4.00 -37.09
CA TYR A 114 -3.26 4.58 -36.30
C TYR A 114 -2.44 5.47 -37.25
N PRO A 115 -2.02 6.67 -36.86
CA PRO A 115 -1.07 7.48 -37.61
C PRO A 115 0.33 6.89 -37.50
N ILE A 116 0.48 5.63 -37.86
CA ILE A 116 1.79 5.00 -38.00
C ILE A 116 2.09 5.07 -39.49
N ALA A 117 3.26 5.56 -39.85
CA ALA A 117 3.79 5.44 -41.17
C ALA A 117 3.58 4.00 -41.65
N GLY A 118 2.55 3.80 -42.46
CA GLY A 118 2.19 2.49 -42.98
C GLY A 118 2.72 2.37 -44.39
N THR A 119 3.17 1.20 -44.77
CA THR A 119 3.42 0.85 -46.17
C THR A 119 2.11 0.80 -46.90
N ASN A 120 2.02 1.51 -48.01
CA ASN A 120 0.90 1.36 -48.95
C ASN A 120 0.94 -0.09 -49.47
N PRO A 121 -0.15 -0.89 -49.25
CA PRO A 121 -0.16 -2.28 -49.64
C PRO A 121 -0.06 -2.49 -51.17
N THR A 122 -0.31 -1.44 -51.96
CA THR A 122 -0.28 -1.52 -53.43
C THR A 122 1.10 -1.16 -54.01
N THR A 123 1.86 -0.32 -53.32
CA THR A 123 3.13 0.18 -53.88
C THR A 123 4.37 -0.11 -53.02
N GLY A 124 4.20 -0.69 -51.84
CA GLY A 124 5.32 -0.98 -50.91
C GLY A 124 6.07 0.24 -50.40
N GLY A 125 5.66 1.45 -50.73
CA GLY A 125 6.30 2.69 -50.32
C GLY A 125 5.72 3.23 -49.02
N LEU A 126 6.56 3.87 -48.24
CA LEU A 126 6.14 4.64 -47.06
C LEU A 126 5.42 5.90 -47.54
N THR A 127 4.11 5.92 -47.44
CA THR A 127 3.31 7.14 -47.66
C THR A 127 3.02 7.82 -46.33
N VAL A 128 3.82 8.80 -46.03
CA VAL A 128 3.49 9.74 -44.95
C VAL A 128 2.39 10.64 -45.46
N GLY A 129 1.20 10.49 -44.91
CA GLY A 129 0.12 11.47 -45.06
C GLY A 129 -0.93 11.21 -46.14
N ALA A 130 -0.91 10.11 -46.89
CA ALA A 130 -1.86 9.89 -48.01
C ALA A 130 -3.26 9.41 -47.54
N ASN A 131 -3.47 9.10 -46.29
CA ASN A 131 -4.74 8.56 -45.77
C ASN A 131 -5.28 9.28 -44.55
N PHE A 132 -4.97 10.54 -44.36
CA PHE A 132 -5.73 11.34 -43.39
C PHE A 132 -7.09 11.67 -44.05
N SER A 133 -8.05 10.81 -43.80
CA SER A 133 -9.44 11.19 -44.06
C SER A 133 -9.76 12.38 -43.16
N THR A 134 -10.25 13.45 -43.76
CA THR A 134 -10.86 14.57 -43.04
C THR A 134 -12.22 14.19 -42.46
N ASP A 135 -12.71 13.00 -42.82
CA ASP A 135 -13.99 12.50 -42.37
C ASP A 135 -13.91 12.07 -40.92
N LYS A 136 -14.90 12.50 -40.18
CA LYS A 136 -15.07 12.12 -38.79
C LYS A 136 -16.00 10.93 -38.69
N VAL A 137 -15.55 9.90 -37.97
CA VAL A 137 -16.33 8.69 -37.73
C VAL A 137 -16.75 8.64 -36.27
N PRO A 138 -18.02 8.35 -35.96
CA PRO A 138 -18.47 8.21 -34.59
C PRO A 138 -17.80 7.00 -33.94
N VAL A 139 -17.32 7.19 -32.69
CA VAL A 139 -16.70 6.16 -31.87
C VAL A 139 -17.26 6.22 -30.47
N THR A 140 -17.72 5.10 -29.97
CA THR A 140 -18.09 4.97 -28.54
C THR A 140 -16.85 4.80 -27.71
N ARG A 141 -16.66 5.67 -26.73
CA ARG A 141 -15.56 5.61 -25.76
C ARG A 141 -16.12 5.51 -24.37
N TYR A 142 -15.50 4.68 -23.58
CA TYR A 142 -15.88 4.42 -22.19
C TYR A 142 -14.80 4.94 -21.26
N ASP A 143 -15.21 5.58 -20.18
CA ASP A 143 -14.31 5.90 -19.07
C ASP A 143 -14.39 4.77 -18.03
N TYR A 144 -13.49 3.81 -18.19
CA TYR A 144 -13.39 2.70 -17.23
C TYR A 144 -12.90 3.14 -15.85
N GLN A 145 -12.39 4.36 -15.69
CA GLN A 145 -11.99 4.88 -14.40
C GLN A 145 -13.19 5.01 -13.46
N ASP A 146 -14.38 5.34 -14.02
CA ASP A 146 -15.62 5.41 -13.23
C ASP A 146 -16.14 4.05 -12.77
N GLU A 147 -15.72 2.98 -13.43
CA GLU A 147 -16.10 1.63 -13.05
C GLU A 147 -15.13 1.01 -12.04
N ILE A 148 -13.86 1.42 -12.10
CA ILE A 148 -12.78 0.84 -11.28
C ILE A 148 -12.63 1.56 -9.96
N PHE A 149 -12.75 2.90 -9.96
CA PHE A 149 -12.51 3.71 -8.80
C PHE A 149 -13.81 4.08 -8.09
N ASP A 150 -13.77 3.93 -6.77
CA ASP A 150 -14.86 4.31 -5.88
C ASP A 150 -14.30 5.03 -4.64
N THR A 151 -15.19 5.62 -3.85
CA THR A 151 -14.81 6.21 -2.57
C THR A 151 -14.81 5.13 -1.52
N GLY A 152 -13.64 4.82 -0.99
CA GLY A 152 -13.48 3.88 0.13
C GLY A 152 -13.65 4.57 1.48
N MET A 153 -14.20 3.87 2.44
CA MET A 153 -14.27 4.28 3.83
C MET A 153 -13.44 3.36 4.71
N GLY A 154 -12.88 3.91 5.77
CA GLY A 154 -12.14 3.12 6.73
C GLY A 154 -12.43 3.53 8.16
N THR A 155 -12.19 2.61 9.07
CA THR A 155 -12.26 2.86 10.50
C THR A 155 -11.10 2.19 11.22
N ASP A 156 -10.60 2.87 12.24
CA ASP A 156 -9.58 2.35 13.14
C ASP A 156 -10.09 2.48 14.57
N GLN A 157 -10.21 1.34 15.26
CA GLN A 157 -10.70 1.26 16.63
C GLN A 157 -9.63 0.65 17.51
N HIS A 158 -9.27 1.32 18.59
CA HIS A 158 -8.30 0.83 19.54
C HIS A 158 -8.81 1.03 20.97
N LEU A 159 -8.89 -0.06 21.71
CA LEU A 159 -9.24 -0.07 23.13
C LEU A 159 -8.07 -0.64 23.92
N ALA A 160 -7.58 0.10 24.89
CA ALA A 160 -6.53 -0.37 25.77
C ALA A 160 -6.88 -0.13 27.24
N ILE A 161 -6.49 -1.06 28.09
CA ILE A 161 -6.54 -0.95 29.53
C ILE A 161 -5.14 -1.21 30.10
N LYS A 162 -4.69 -0.34 30.96
CA LYS A 162 -3.42 -0.48 31.68
C LYS A 162 -3.61 -0.15 33.15
N GLY A 163 -2.85 -0.83 33.99
CA GLY A 163 -2.87 -0.58 35.42
C GLY A 163 -1.89 -1.49 36.14
N GLY A 164 -1.88 -1.42 37.44
CA GLY A 164 -1.04 -2.27 38.25
C GLY A 164 -0.90 -1.78 39.70
N ASN A 165 -0.19 -2.58 40.47
CA ASN A 165 0.24 -2.26 41.81
C ASN A 165 1.75 -2.44 41.92
N GLU A 166 2.31 -2.36 43.14
CA GLU A 166 3.75 -2.53 43.35
C GLU A 166 4.28 -3.93 42.96
N SER A 167 3.39 -4.94 42.94
CA SER A 167 3.76 -6.32 42.69
C SER A 167 3.44 -6.82 41.28
N SER A 168 2.47 -6.20 40.60
CA SER A 168 2.05 -6.65 39.28
C SER A 168 1.51 -5.50 38.43
N ASN A 169 1.90 -5.51 37.16
CA ASN A 169 1.43 -4.56 36.16
C ASN A 169 0.76 -5.32 35.02
N TYR A 170 -0.27 -4.73 34.45
CA TYR A 170 -0.95 -5.32 33.31
C TYR A 170 -1.21 -4.27 32.22
N TYR A 171 -1.18 -4.73 30.99
CA TYR A 171 -1.59 -4.02 29.80
C TYR A 171 -2.37 -4.97 28.92
N ALA A 172 -3.57 -4.57 28.51
CA ALA A 172 -4.35 -5.31 27.54
C ALA A 172 -4.87 -4.33 26.49
N ALA A 173 -4.76 -4.69 25.23
CA ALA A 173 -5.26 -3.89 24.13
C ALA A 173 -5.94 -4.75 23.08
N MET A 174 -7.00 -4.19 22.47
CA MET A 174 -7.66 -4.74 21.30
C MET A 174 -7.70 -3.66 20.22
N ASN A 175 -7.48 -4.07 19.01
CA ASN A 175 -7.56 -3.18 17.85
C ASN A 175 -8.34 -3.84 16.70
N TYR A 176 -9.06 -3.00 15.97
CA TYR A 176 -9.75 -3.34 14.76
C TYR A 176 -9.50 -2.24 13.73
N THR A 177 -8.96 -2.62 12.60
CA THR A 177 -8.76 -1.73 11.45
C THR A 177 -9.52 -2.29 10.27
N PHE A 178 -10.35 -1.47 9.67
CA PHE A 178 -10.99 -1.73 8.39
C PHE A 178 -10.68 -0.58 7.46
N ASN A 179 -10.29 -0.86 6.23
CA ASN A 179 -9.98 0.16 5.23
C ASN A 179 -10.35 -0.34 3.85
N GLU A 180 -11.29 0.33 3.21
CA GLU A 180 -11.61 0.13 1.81
C GLU A 180 -10.63 0.92 0.94
N GLY A 181 -10.09 0.28 -0.09
CA GLY A 181 -9.30 0.93 -1.11
C GLY A 181 -10.14 1.78 -2.05
N ILE A 182 -9.48 2.61 -2.84
CA ILE A 182 -10.12 3.38 -3.91
C ILE A 182 -10.46 2.52 -5.14
N VAL A 183 -9.90 1.34 -5.23
CA VAL A 183 -10.22 0.36 -6.28
C VAL A 183 -11.36 -0.53 -5.77
N ARG A 184 -12.41 -0.65 -6.56
CA ARG A 184 -13.58 -1.46 -6.21
C ARG A 184 -13.20 -2.89 -5.83
N ASN A 185 -13.83 -3.44 -4.80
CA ASN A 185 -13.58 -4.77 -4.23
C ASN A 185 -12.18 -4.96 -3.61
N THR A 186 -11.51 -3.89 -3.21
CA THR A 186 -10.29 -3.98 -2.41
C THR A 186 -10.56 -3.50 -1.00
N ASP A 187 -10.37 -4.39 -0.03
CA ASP A 187 -10.47 -4.04 1.39
C ASP A 187 -9.34 -4.69 2.20
N PHE A 188 -9.05 -4.06 3.32
CA PHE A 188 -8.09 -4.55 4.30
C PHE A 188 -8.75 -4.59 5.67
N ARG A 189 -8.63 -5.73 6.36
CA ARG A 189 -9.14 -5.93 7.72
C ARG A 189 -8.05 -6.47 8.60
N ARG A 190 -7.90 -5.87 9.76
CA ARG A 190 -6.94 -6.34 10.76
C ARG A 190 -7.61 -6.38 12.14
N TYR A 191 -7.45 -7.50 12.80
CA TYR A 191 -7.83 -7.70 14.19
C TYR A 191 -6.57 -7.98 14.98
N GLY A 192 -6.38 -7.31 16.09
CA GLY A 192 -5.26 -7.53 16.97
C GLY A 192 -5.72 -7.56 18.42
N ALA A 193 -5.09 -8.42 19.20
CA ALA A 193 -5.22 -8.45 20.63
C ALA A 193 -3.84 -8.60 21.26
N ARG A 194 -3.61 -7.90 22.35
CA ARG A 194 -2.35 -7.92 23.07
C ARG A 194 -2.61 -7.97 24.58
N LEU A 195 -1.80 -8.75 25.26
CA LEU A 195 -1.79 -8.90 26.71
C LEU A 195 -0.36 -8.71 27.23
#